data_d09c6cccd2ccb551e0452545bbbaf284
#
_entry.id   d09c6cccd2ccb551e0452545bbbaf284
#
_cell.length_a   1.000
_cell.length_b   1.000
_cell.length_c   1.000
_cell.angle_alpha   90.00
_cell.angle_beta   90.00
_cell.angle_gamma   90.00
#
_symmetry.space_group_name_H-M   'P 1'
#
loop_
_entity.id
_entity.type
_entity.pdbx_description
1 polymer ?
#
loop_
_entity_poly.entity_id
_entity_poly.type
_entity_poly.pdbx_seq_one_letter_code
_entity_poly.pdbx_strand_id
1 'polypeptide(L)'
;MKSCTMDFVPGPIQTGKAYTADPGTAGSTTLLLQVSLPCLLFSRSSTPSTLTLRGGTNASMAPQIDYTQNLFLPFLRAQFGIPSELDLRVEKRGYFPRGGGKVCCSIPPITGPLPALTLTARGDVSVIRGEARVGGLPAHLAQKMVEGAKAELVRAGYGSVPFEIAAIREKNEAAVASGGGILLWAETSTGCRIGGSALSEKKKESEDVGEEAAKELAANLQHGGCVDEYLQVSVAPSKASIARLTRCRTKSFYSWLSRKELPLCVLAQCHCTPGKMFPPFTVQSAHDVFSERQFGWQSCSPMLNSRFKTTQMEQRQLLVMGLAIQPL
;
A
#
# COMPACT_ATOMS: atom_id res chain seq x y z
N MET A 1 21.84 -18.21 12.91
CA MET A 1 20.65 -19.02 12.58
C MET A 1 19.58 -18.08 12.05
N LYS A 2 18.98 -18.37 10.91
CA LYS A 2 17.86 -17.62 10.37
C LYS A 2 16.60 -18.38 10.78
N SER A 3 15.79 -17.82 11.68
CA SER A 3 14.47 -18.38 12.02
C SER A 3 13.46 -17.97 10.96
N CYS A 4 12.68 -18.92 10.46
CA CYS A 4 11.53 -18.69 9.59
C CYS A 4 10.22 -18.61 10.40
N THR A 5 10.29 -18.67 11.72
CA THR A 5 9.15 -18.67 12.63
C THR A 5 9.21 -17.47 13.54
N MET A 6 8.08 -16.78 13.71
CA MET A 6 7.91 -15.67 14.63
C MET A 6 6.65 -15.91 15.46
N ASP A 7 6.79 -15.94 16.77
CA ASP A 7 5.65 -16.01 17.70
C ASP A 7 5.27 -14.59 18.11
N PHE A 8 4.01 -14.23 17.89
CA PHE A 8 3.46 -12.93 18.25
C PHE A 8 2.36 -13.08 19.30
N VAL A 9 2.60 -12.52 20.48
CA VAL A 9 1.62 -12.50 21.57
C VAL A 9 1.15 -11.05 21.76
N PRO A 10 -0.02 -10.68 21.24
CA PRO A 10 -0.51 -9.31 21.35
C PRO A 10 -0.91 -8.97 22.77
N GLY A 11 -0.48 -7.79 23.25
CA GLY A 11 -1.00 -7.17 24.44
C GLY A 11 -2.29 -6.38 24.19
N PRO A 12 -2.93 -5.81 25.24
CA PRO A 12 -4.08 -4.93 25.05
C PRO A 12 -3.66 -3.67 24.29
N ILE A 13 -4.41 -3.35 23.23
CA ILE A 13 -4.17 -2.14 22.44
C ILE A 13 -4.72 -0.94 23.23
N GLN A 14 -3.85 -0.01 23.56
CA GLN A 14 -4.26 1.30 24.06
C GLN A 14 -4.62 2.18 22.86
N THR A 15 -5.66 2.99 22.98
CA THR A 15 -6.16 3.82 21.86
C THR A 15 -6.54 5.21 22.38
N GLY A 16 -6.82 6.14 21.46
CA GLY A 16 -7.13 7.52 21.83
C GLY A 16 -5.90 8.31 22.31
N LYS A 17 -4.71 7.95 21.84
CA LYS A 17 -3.44 8.57 22.21
C LYS A 17 -2.64 8.98 20.95
N ALA A 18 -1.53 9.68 21.18
CA ALA A 18 -0.52 9.95 20.17
C ALA A 18 0.50 8.79 20.13
N TYR A 19 0.79 8.32 18.94
CA TYR A 19 1.76 7.26 18.68
C TYR A 19 2.80 7.72 17.68
N THR A 20 4.02 7.24 17.84
CA THR A 20 5.09 7.46 16.87
C THR A 20 5.69 6.11 16.48
N ALA A 21 5.84 5.89 15.17
CA ALA A 21 6.56 4.74 14.63
C ALA A 21 7.72 5.24 13.77
N ASP A 22 8.94 4.81 14.13
CA ASP A 22 10.18 5.19 13.45
C ASP A 22 11.06 3.95 13.27
N PRO A 23 11.27 3.44 12.06
CA PRO A 23 12.14 2.31 11.81
C PRO A 23 13.63 2.68 11.89
N GLY A 24 13.99 3.96 12.06
CA GLY A 24 15.37 4.45 12.03
C GLY A 24 16.04 4.32 10.65
N THR A 25 15.30 3.97 9.62
CA THR A 25 15.78 3.71 8.25
C THR A 25 14.81 4.30 7.23
N ALA A 26 15.05 4.05 5.93
CA ALA A 26 14.11 4.39 4.86
C ALA A 26 12.91 3.41 4.74
N GLY A 27 12.57 2.69 5.82
CA GLY A 27 11.41 1.80 5.86
C GLY A 27 10.12 2.55 5.50
N SER A 28 9.18 1.86 4.83
CA SER A 28 7.98 2.48 4.26
C SER A 28 6.99 2.95 5.33
N THR A 29 6.65 4.23 5.29
CA THR A 29 5.58 4.81 6.13
C THR A 29 4.21 4.28 5.77
N THR A 30 3.97 3.92 4.52
CA THR A 30 2.68 3.36 4.07
C THR A 30 2.45 1.95 4.59
N LEU A 31 3.49 1.12 4.69
CA LEU A 31 3.37 -0.20 5.31
C LEU A 31 3.12 -0.09 6.82
N LEU A 32 3.77 0.87 7.50
CA LEU A 32 3.48 1.15 8.92
C LEU A 32 2.04 1.60 9.12
N LEU A 33 1.52 2.46 8.23
CA LEU A 33 0.11 2.87 8.27
C LEU A 33 -0.82 1.68 8.02
N GLN A 34 -0.53 0.84 7.04
CA GLN A 34 -1.35 -0.31 6.68
C GLN A 34 -1.55 -1.28 7.86
N VAL A 35 -0.52 -1.47 8.66
CA VAL A 35 -0.59 -2.32 9.88
C VAL A 35 -1.34 -1.61 11.01
N SER A 36 -1.10 -0.31 11.20
CA SER A 36 -1.62 0.44 12.36
C SER A 36 -3.07 0.86 12.18
N LEU A 37 -3.46 1.22 10.96
CA LEU A 37 -4.76 1.81 10.65
C LEU A 37 -5.94 0.95 11.12
N PRO A 38 -6.02 -0.37 10.83
CA PRO A 38 -7.13 -1.20 11.30
C PRO A 38 -7.22 -1.25 12.83
N CYS A 39 -6.07 -1.33 13.50
CA CYS A 39 -6.02 -1.42 14.96
C CYS A 39 -6.55 -0.14 15.64
N LEU A 40 -6.23 1.02 15.08
CA LEU A 40 -6.64 2.31 15.61
C LEU A 40 -8.06 2.69 15.19
N LEU A 41 -8.45 2.34 13.97
CA LEU A 41 -9.76 2.64 13.42
C LEU A 41 -10.88 1.90 14.16
N PHE A 42 -10.68 0.60 14.46
CA PHE A 42 -11.63 -0.23 15.21
C PHE A 42 -11.38 -0.22 16.72
N SER A 43 -10.82 0.87 17.20
CA SER A 43 -10.54 1.02 18.63
C SER A 43 -11.82 1.21 19.46
N ARG A 44 -11.75 0.83 20.74
CA ARG A 44 -12.85 1.08 21.70
C ARG A 44 -12.84 2.49 22.31
N SER A 45 -11.82 3.29 21.99
CA SER A 45 -11.75 4.68 22.47
C SER A 45 -12.84 5.52 21.81
N SER A 46 -13.34 6.52 22.50
CA SER A 46 -14.20 7.56 21.92
C SER A 46 -13.39 8.73 21.34
N THR A 47 -12.08 8.78 21.60
CA THR A 47 -11.21 9.87 21.16
C THR A 47 -10.35 9.42 19.98
N PRO A 48 -10.08 10.31 19.00
CA PRO A 48 -9.18 10.03 17.89
C PRO A 48 -7.76 9.70 18.34
N SER A 49 -7.09 8.83 17.61
CA SER A 49 -5.65 8.58 17.77
C SER A 49 -4.86 9.40 16.76
N THR A 50 -3.71 9.93 17.16
CA THR A 50 -2.77 10.59 16.27
C THR A 50 -1.58 9.66 16.04
N LEU A 51 -1.26 9.39 14.77
CA LEU A 51 -0.15 8.54 14.39
C LEU A 51 0.89 9.35 13.62
N THR A 52 2.09 9.45 14.17
CA THR A 52 3.25 10.03 13.50
C THR A 52 4.14 8.92 12.96
N LEU A 53 4.31 8.87 11.66
CA LEU A 53 5.13 7.89 10.96
C LEU A 53 6.39 8.55 10.43
N ARG A 54 7.54 7.96 10.72
CA ARG A 54 8.84 8.37 10.17
C ARG A 54 9.38 7.30 9.24
N GLY A 55 10.19 7.69 8.24
CA GLY A 55 10.79 6.73 7.31
C GLY A 55 10.79 7.18 5.86
N GLY A 56 10.65 6.23 4.93
CA GLY A 56 10.49 6.47 3.50
C GLY A 56 9.02 6.72 3.14
N THR A 57 8.73 7.85 2.48
CA THR A 57 7.39 8.12 1.92
C THR A 57 7.23 7.53 0.53
N ASN A 58 8.34 7.35 -0.17
CA ASN A 58 8.44 6.82 -1.52
C ASN A 58 9.50 5.70 -1.47
N ALA A 59 9.11 4.54 -0.98
CA ALA A 59 9.97 3.37 -0.83
C ALA A 59 9.66 2.35 -1.93
N SER A 60 10.71 1.68 -2.44
CA SER A 60 10.54 0.55 -3.35
C SER A 60 9.76 -0.59 -2.67
N MET A 61 9.02 -1.36 -3.45
CA MET A 61 8.19 -2.50 -3.01
C MET A 61 7.05 -2.14 -2.03
N ALA A 62 6.66 -0.87 -1.99
CA ALA A 62 5.55 -0.38 -1.18
C ALA A 62 4.79 0.72 -1.94
N PRO A 63 3.49 0.91 -1.70
CA PRO A 63 2.77 2.04 -2.28
C PRO A 63 3.43 3.35 -1.87
N GLN A 64 3.52 4.30 -2.79
CA GLN A 64 3.95 5.66 -2.46
C GLN A 64 2.93 6.32 -1.52
N ILE A 65 3.35 7.29 -0.71
CA ILE A 65 2.43 7.99 0.19
C ILE A 65 1.32 8.71 -0.57
N ASP A 66 1.62 9.17 -1.79
CA ASP A 66 0.68 9.81 -2.69
C ASP A 66 -0.46 8.87 -3.10
N TYR A 67 -0.17 7.57 -3.25
CA TYR A 67 -1.18 6.54 -3.47
C TYR A 67 -2.17 6.48 -2.29
N THR A 68 -1.65 6.52 -1.07
CA THR A 68 -2.51 6.55 0.12
C THR A 68 -3.42 7.76 0.12
N GLN A 69 -2.90 8.94 -0.21
CA GLN A 69 -3.68 10.19 -0.23
C GLN A 69 -4.72 10.25 -1.35
N ASN A 70 -4.36 9.82 -2.57
CA ASN A 70 -5.17 10.05 -3.78
C ASN A 70 -6.07 8.85 -4.15
N LEU A 71 -5.71 7.64 -3.72
CA LEU A 71 -6.50 6.44 -4.04
C LEU A 71 -7.07 5.77 -2.79
N PHE A 72 -6.21 5.38 -1.83
CA PHE A 72 -6.63 4.55 -0.71
C PHE A 72 -7.61 5.27 0.24
N LEU A 73 -7.28 6.47 0.74
CA LEU A 73 -8.17 7.22 1.62
C LEU A 73 -9.49 7.62 0.94
N PRO A 74 -9.49 8.13 -0.29
CA PRO A 74 -10.74 8.39 -1.02
C PRO A 74 -11.60 7.13 -1.21
N PHE A 75 -10.97 5.98 -1.48
CA PHE A 75 -11.66 4.71 -1.56
C PHE A 75 -12.33 4.33 -0.24
N LEU A 76 -11.61 4.43 0.88
CA LEU A 76 -12.17 4.14 2.21
C LEU A 76 -13.38 5.03 2.52
N ARG A 77 -13.30 6.32 2.19
CA ARG A 77 -14.40 7.26 2.39
C ARG A 77 -15.61 6.92 1.52
N ALA A 78 -15.38 6.69 0.22
CA ALA A 78 -16.45 6.43 -0.73
C ALA A 78 -17.15 5.09 -0.52
N GLN A 79 -16.38 4.03 -0.20
CA GLN A 79 -16.92 2.68 -0.14
C GLN A 79 -17.33 2.23 1.26
N PHE A 80 -16.69 2.76 2.28
CA PHE A 80 -16.94 2.36 3.67
C PHE A 80 -17.48 3.46 4.55
N GLY A 81 -17.69 4.67 4.00
CA GLY A 81 -18.20 5.80 4.77
C GLY A 81 -17.26 6.23 5.89
N ILE A 82 -15.95 5.98 5.75
CA ILE A 82 -14.97 6.41 6.76
C ILE A 82 -14.98 7.94 6.85
N PRO A 83 -15.03 8.51 8.08
CA PRO A 83 -15.10 9.94 8.28
C PRO A 83 -13.94 10.71 7.63
N SER A 84 -14.22 11.95 7.21
CA SER A 84 -13.20 12.85 6.62
C SER A 84 -12.08 13.22 7.58
N GLU A 85 -12.32 13.08 8.88
CA GLU A 85 -11.38 13.26 9.98
C GLU A 85 -10.24 12.25 9.96
N LEU A 86 -10.41 11.11 9.25
CA LEU A 86 -9.28 10.28 8.85
C LEU A 86 -8.46 11.07 7.81
N ASP A 87 -7.50 11.82 8.30
CA ASP A 87 -6.65 12.71 7.50
C ASP A 87 -5.18 12.28 7.57
N LEU A 88 -4.49 12.44 6.44
CA LEU A 88 -3.08 12.13 6.30
C LEU A 88 -2.34 13.33 5.74
N ARG A 89 -1.41 13.85 6.53
CA ARG A 89 -0.58 15.01 6.18
C ARG A 89 0.87 14.60 6.04
N VAL A 90 1.46 14.83 4.87
CA VAL A 90 2.89 14.66 4.64
C VAL A 90 3.60 15.94 5.06
N GLU A 91 4.31 15.89 6.18
CA GLU A 91 5.09 17.05 6.66
C GLU A 91 6.47 17.12 6.00
N LYS A 92 7.09 15.95 5.80
CA LYS A 92 8.36 15.82 5.08
C LYS A 92 8.37 14.56 4.24
N ARG A 93 8.89 14.66 3.03
CA ARG A 93 9.14 13.49 2.18
C ARG A 93 10.47 12.85 2.53
N GLY A 94 10.50 11.54 2.55
CA GLY A 94 11.70 10.74 2.77
C GLY A 94 11.96 9.83 1.60
N TYR A 95 13.16 9.92 1.02
CA TYR A 95 13.61 9.08 -0.09
C TYR A 95 14.75 8.16 0.34
N PHE A 96 14.84 7.01 -0.32
CA PHE A 96 15.97 6.09 -0.12
C PHE A 96 17.30 6.75 -0.56
N PRO A 97 18.43 6.52 0.14
CA PRO A 97 18.62 5.60 1.28
C PRO A 97 18.34 6.24 2.65
N ARG A 98 18.22 7.55 2.76
CA ARG A 98 18.13 8.27 4.04
C ARG A 98 16.80 8.08 4.76
N GLY A 99 15.69 7.96 4.04
CA GLY A 99 14.37 8.02 4.65
C GLY A 99 14.11 9.37 5.30
N GLY A 100 13.82 9.39 6.60
CA GLY A 100 13.66 10.61 7.39
C GLY A 100 12.41 11.43 7.05
N GLY A 101 11.52 10.91 6.22
CA GLY A 101 10.21 11.49 5.99
C GLY A 101 9.37 11.50 7.26
N LYS A 102 8.37 12.38 7.30
CA LYS A 102 7.43 12.50 8.42
C LYS A 102 6.01 12.64 7.87
N VAL A 103 5.15 11.76 8.34
CA VAL A 103 3.73 11.73 8.00
C VAL A 103 2.93 11.72 9.29
N CYS A 104 1.93 12.60 9.39
CA CYS A 104 0.99 12.62 10.50
C CYS A 104 -0.38 12.17 10.01
N CYS A 105 -1.01 11.27 10.76
CA CYS A 105 -2.34 10.76 10.46
C CYS A 105 -3.25 10.92 11.68
N SER A 106 -4.42 11.54 11.48
CA SER A 106 -5.50 11.57 12.47
C SER A 106 -6.44 10.40 12.17
N ILE A 107 -6.68 9.54 13.15
CA ILE A 107 -7.47 8.33 12.99
C ILE A 107 -8.63 8.36 13.97
N PRO A 108 -9.84 8.74 13.51
CA PRO A 108 -11.05 8.67 14.33
C PRO A 108 -11.43 7.20 14.53
N PRO A 109 -11.91 6.82 15.72
CA PRO A 109 -12.47 5.51 15.93
C PRO A 109 -13.80 5.38 15.18
N ILE A 110 -14.06 4.21 14.64
CA ILE A 110 -15.35 3.86 14.05
C ILE A 110 -16.05 2.80 14.91
N THR A 111 -17.36 2.91 14.99
CA THR A 111 -18.19 1.94 15.71
C THR A 111 -18.97 1.06 14.73
N GLY A 112 -19.03 -0.22 15.03
CA GLY A 112 -19.75 -1.19 14.21
C GLY A 112 -18.95 -1.74 13.01
N PRO A 113 -19.54 -2.67 12.27
CA PRO A 113 -18.92 -3.29 11.12
C PRO A 113 -18.93 -2.33 9.91
N LEU A 114 -17.91 -2.43 9.07
CA LEU A 114 -17.91 -1.75 7.78
C LEU A 114 -19.06 -2.26 6.90
N PRO A 115 -19.66 -1.40 6.05
CA PRO A 115 -20.67 -1.83 5.09
C PRO A 115 -20.08 -2.83 4.09
N ALA A 116 -20.96 -3.69 3.56
CA ALA A 116 -20.56 -4.63 2.52
C ALA A 116 -20.15 -3.89 1.25
N LEU A 117 -19.00 -4.25 0.69
CA LEU A 117 -18.50 -3.70 -0.55
C LEU A 117 -19.03 -4.49 -1.74
N THR A 118 -19.67 -3.80 -2.70
CA THR A 118 -20.08 -4.39 -3.98
C THR A 118 -19.57 -3.52 -5.13
N LEU A 119 -18.49 -3.98 -5.76
CA LEU A 119 -17.84 -3.34 -6.91
C LEU A 119 -17.70 -4.38 -8.04
N THR A 120 -18.68 -4.46 -8.91
CA THR A 120 -18.75 -5.48 -9.98
C THR A 120 -18.57 -4.90 -11.37
N ALA A 121 -18.80 -3.60 -11.56
CA ALA A 121 -18.66 -2.91 -12.82
C ALA A 121 -17.68 -1.73 -12.66
N ARG A 122 -16.60 -1.73 -13.43
CA ARG A 122 -15.61 -0.66 -13.40
C ARG A 122 -16.08 0.58 -14.14
N GLY A 123 -16.83 0.41 -15.21
CA GLY A 123 -17.15 1.49 -16.15
C GLY A 123 -15.98 1.87 -17.06
N ASP A 124 -16.19 2.89 -17.90
CA ASP A 124 -15.20 3.42 -18.82
C ASP A 124 -14.30 4.46 -18.12
N VAL A 125 -13.07 4.58 -18.58
CA VAL A 125 -12.13 5.59 -18.09
C VAL A 125 -12.56 6.96 -18.56
N SER A 126 -12.83 7.87 -17.62
CA SER A 126 -13.28 9.24 -17.91
C SER A 126 -12.14 10.26 -17.90
N VAL A 127 -11.14 10.10 -17.02
CA VAL A 127 -9.97 10.97 -16.93
C VAL A 127 -8.81 10.19 -16.34
N ILE A 128 -7.59 10.50 -16.78
CA ILE A 128 -6.35 10.01 -16.16
C ILE A 128 -5.67 11.19 -15.46
N ARG A 129 -5.54 11.07 -14.15
CA ARG A 129 -4.86 12.05 -13.30
C ARG A 129 -3.50 11.54 -12.87
N GLY A 130 -2.67 12.45 -12.38
CA GLY A 130 -1.38 12.05 -11.83
C GLY A 130 -0.58 13.19 -11.24
N GLU A 131 0.45 12.80 -10.50
CA GLU A 131 1.42 13.71 -9.89
C GLU A 131 2.82 13.12 -10.04
N ALA A 132 3.67 13.82 -10.79
CA ALA A 132 5.10 13.57 -10.81
C ALA A 132 5.78 14.50 -9.82
N ARG A 133 6.45 13.95 -8.81
CA ARG A 133 7.06 14.71 -7.73
C ARG A 133 8.56 14.48 -7.66
N VAL A 134 9.31 15.57 -7.43
CA VAL A 134 10.76 15.53 -7.19
C VAL A 134 11.10 16.35 -5.94
N GLY A 135 11.96 15.81 -5.09
CA GLY A 135 12.51 16.48 -3.92
C GLY A 135 14.04 16.53 -4.03
N GLY A 136 14.64 17.70 -3.75
CA GLY A 136 16.09 17.88 -3.87
C GLY A 136 16.67 17.70 -5.27
N LEU A 137 15.81 17.69 -6.29
CA LEU A 137 16.13 17.51 -7.71
C LEU A 137 15.57 18.69 -8.53
N PRO A 138 16.09 18.92 -9.76
CA PRO A 138 15.57 19.93 -10.67
C PRO A 138 14.12 19.66 -11.11
N ALA A 139 13.32 20.73 -11.24
CA ALA A 139 11.89 20.62 -11.58
C ALA A 139 11.61 19.97 -12.94
N HIS A 140 12.51 20.17 -13.92
CA HIS A 140 12.36 19.60 -15.27
C HIS A 140 12.32 18.06 -15.27
N LEU A 141 12.88 17.41 -14.24
CA LEU A 141 12.82 15.95 -14.14
C LEU A 141 11.40 15.45 -13.87
N ALA A 142 10.61 16.20 -13.08
CA ALA A 142 9.19 15.89 -12.91
C ALA A 142 8.42 16.09 -14.24
N GLN A 143 8.75 17.14 -14.99
CA GLN A 143 8.15 17.39 -16.30
C GLN A 143 8.44 16.25 -17.29
N LYS A 144 9.68 15.77 -17.34
CA LYS A 144 10.08 14.64 -18.18
C LYS A 144 9.34 13.34 -17.81
N MET A 145 9.11 13.07 -16.52
CA MET A 145 8.25 11.94 -16.11
C MET A 145 6.83 12.07 -16.66
N VAL A 146 6.25 13.29 -16.62
CA VAL A 146 4.92 13.54 -17.19
C VAL A 146 4.89 13.30 -18.69
N GLU A 147 5.92 13.74 -19.41
CA GLU A 147 6.04 13.55 -20.86
C GLU A 147 6.14 12.06 -21.24
N GLY A 148 7.01 11.31 -20.56
CA GLY A 148 7.12 9.86 -20.74
C GLY A 148 5.81 9.12 -20.44
N ALA A 149 5.12 9.51 -19.33
CA ALA A 149 3.85 8.93 -18.98
C ALA A 149 2.76 9.19 -20.03
N LYS A 150 2.65 10.42 -20.52
CA LYS A 150 1.66 10.78 -21.57
C LYS A 150 1.93 10.03 -22.85
N ALA A 151 3.19 9.96 -23.29
CA ALA A 151 3.57 9.24 -24.51
C ALA A 151 3.17 7.76 -24.43
N GLU A 152 3.42 7.11 -23.30
CA GLU A 152 3.07 5.71 -23.10
C GLU A 152 1.55 5.48 -22.99
N LEU A 153 0.82 6.36 -22.31
CA LEU A 153 -0.65 6.28 -22.23
C LEU A 153 -1.29 6.41 -23.62
N VAL A 154 -0.79 7.29 -24.47
CA VAL A 154 -1.25 7.39 -25.86
C VAL A 154 -0.95 6.10 -26.62
N ARG A 155 0.24 5.54 -26.47
CA ARG A 155 0.68 4.27 -27.08
C ARG A 155 -0.18 3.08 -26.62
N ALA A 156 -0.60 3.12 -25.34
CA ALA A 156 -1.50 2.12 -24.75
C ALA A 156 -2.98 2.28 -25.15
N GLY A 157 -3.33 3.27 -25.99
CA GLY A 157 -4.68 3.45 -26.51
C GLY A 157 -5.57 4.41 -25.71
N TYR A 158 -5.02 5.14 -24.75
CA TYR A 158 -5.80 6.11 -23.93
C TYR A 158 -5.69 7.55 -24.44
N GLY A 159 -5.20 7.77 -25.65
CA GLY A 159 -5.00 9.12 -26.21
C GLY A 159 -6.25 9.98 -26.34
N SER A 160 -7.45 9.38 -26.35
CA SER A 160 -8.72 10.09 -26.36
C SER A 160 -9.23 10.52 -24.96
N VAL A 161 -8.58 10.01 -23.90
CA VAL A 161 -8.94 10.33 -22.51
C VAL A 161 -8.20 11.61 -22.08
N PRO A 162 -8.85 12.55 -21.36
CA PRO A 162 -8.18 13.73 -20.81
C PRO A 162 -7.09 13.34 -19.81
N PHE A 163 -5.92 14.01 -19.91
CA PHE A 163 -4.81 13.85 -18.96
C PHE A 163 -4.65 15.07 -18.07
N GLU A 164 -4.78 14.90 -16.77
CA GLU A 164 -4.58 15.92 -15.75
C GLU A 164 -3.40 15.50 -14.85
N ILE A 165 -2.18 15.61 -15.37
CA ILE A 165 -0.96 15.16 -14.70
C ILE A 165 -0.10 16.37 -14.35
N ALA A 166 0.16 16.58 -13.06
CA ALA A 166 0.93 17.70 -12.54
C ALA A 166 2.42 17.32 -12.35
N ALA A 167 3.31 18.24 -12.70
CA ALA A 167 4.73 18.16 -12.36
C ALA A 167 5.01 19.06 -11.15
N ILE A 168 5.48 18.48 -10.05
CA ILE A 168 5.63 19.16 -8.77
C ILE A 168 7.06 19.03 -8.26
N ARG A 169 7.70 20.16 -7.96
CA ARG A 169 8.95 20.21 -7.22
C ARG A 169 8.66 20.53 -5.76
N GLU A 170 9.05 19.62 -4.87
CA GLU A 170 8.95 19.87 -3.43
C GLU A 170 9.91 20.99 -2.99
N LYS A 171 9.48 21.76 -1.99
CA LYS A 171 10.38 22.73 -1.35
C LYS A 171 11.54 22.00 -0.70
N ASN A 172 12.71 22.62 -0.62
CA ASN A 172 13.90 21.96 -0.08
C ASN A 172 13.72 21.51 1.38
N GLU A 173 12.94 22.27 2.17
CA GLU A 173 12.65 21.95 3.58
C GLU A 173 11.64 20.78 3.71
N ALA A 174 10.87 20.53 2.65
CA ALA A 174 9.83 19.49 2.63
C ALA A 174 10.34 18.12 2.19
N ALA A 175 11.63 17.98 1.86
CA ALA A 175 12.23 16.71 1.47
C ALA A 175 13.53 16.43 2.22
N VAL A 176 13.71 15.19 2.67
CA VAL A 176 14.94 14.67 3.26
C VAL A 176 15.62 13.80 2.22
N ALA A 177 16.70 14.22 1.65
CA ALA A 177 17.38 13.61 0.51
C ALA A 177 16.70 13.87 -0.84
N SER A 178 17.46 13.56 -1.89
CA SER A 178 16.98 13.70 -3.26
C SER A 178 16.31 12.44 -3.76
N GLY A 179 15.19 12.61 -4.43
CA GLY A 179 14.44 11.52 -5.03
C GLY A 179 13.22 12.02 -5.77
N GLY A 180 12.51 11.11 -6.41
CA GLY A 180 11.29 11.42 -7.14
C GLY A 180 10.48 10.18 -7.45
N GLY A 181 9.33 10.40 -8.03
CA GLY A 181 8.44 9.36 -8.50
C GLY A 181 7.21 9.97 -9.14
N ILE A 182 6.45 9.14 -9.78
CA ILE A 182 5.18 9.50 -10.39
C ILE A 182 4.10 8.53 -9.93
N LEU A 183 2.93 9.07 -9.62
CA LEU A 183 1.70 8.34 -9.41
C LEU A 183 0.71 8.77 -10.49
N LEU A 184 0.12 7.80 -11.16
CA LEU A 184 -0.98 7.96 -12.10
C LEU A 184 -2.21 7.23 -11.58
N TRP A 185 -3.39 7.74 -11.88
CA TRP A 185 -4.64 7.00 -11.63
C TRP A 185 -5.70 7.36 -12.66
N ALA A 186 -6.44 6.35 -13.07
CA ALA A 186 -7.63 6.51 -13.89
C ALA A 186 -8.86 6.60 -13.01
N GLU A 187 -9.71 7.58 -13.26
CA GLU A 187 -11.06 7.67 -12.69
C GLU A 187 -12.06 7.18 -13.73
N THR A 188 -13.02 6.39 -13.31
CA THR A 188 -14.00 5.78 -14.22
C THR A 188 -15.40 6.32 -13.99
N SER A 189 -16.28 6.10 -14.94
CA SER A 189 -17.69 6.54 -14.90
C SER A 189 -18.48 5.98 -13.72
N THR A 190 -18.03 4.90 -13.10
CA THR A 190 -18.62 4.31 -11.89
C THR A 190 -17.93 4.73 -10.60
N GLY A 191 -16.94 5.64 -10.67
CA GLY A 191 -16.20 6.14 -9.51
C GLY A 191 -15.06 5.22 -9.04
N CYS A 192 -14.68 4.19 -9.81
CA CYS A 192 -13.49 3.40 -9.52
C CYS A 192 -12.23 4.24 -9.79
N ARG A 193 -11.20 4.04 -8.96
CA ARG A 193 -9.86 4.59 -9.15
C ARG A 193 -8.86 3.46 -9.27
N ILE A 194 -8.09 3.45 -10.34
CA ILE A 194 -7.09 2.43 -10.66
C ILE A 194 -5.76 3.13 -10.77
N GLY A 195 -4.77 2.71 -9.99
CA GLY A 195 -3.45 3.32 -9.92
C GLY A 195 -2.38 2.62 -10.76
N GLY A 196 -1.31 3.37 -11.01
CA GLY A 196 -0.02 2.89 -11.51
C GLY A 196 1.07 3.87 -11.09
N SER A 197 2.23 3.39 -10.66
CA SER A 197 3.26 4.24 -10.09
C SER A 197 4.67 3.73 -10.37
N ALA A 198 5.63 4.66 -10.39
CA ALA A 198 7.04 4.31 -10.47
C ALA A 198 7.90 5.30 -9.67
N LEU A 199 9.08 4.84 -9.25
CA LEU A 199 10.06 5.63 -8.52
C LEU A 199 11.28 5.89 -9.36
N SER A 200 11.87 7.07 -9.16
CA SER A 200 13.17 7.40 -9.73
C SER A 200 14.25 6.56 -9.08
N GLU A 201 15.08 5.94 -9.91
CA GLU A 201 16.26 5.19 -9.51
C GLU A 201 17.52 5.77 -10.13
N LYS A 202 18.67 5.48 -9.53
CA LYS A 202 19.97 5.87 -10.13
C LYS A 202 20.10 5.21 -11.49
N LYS A 203 20.54 5.99 -12.48
CA LYS A 203 20.76 5.56 -13.88
C LYS A 203 19.48 5.30 -14.71
N LYS A 204 18.30 5.64 -14.19
CA LYS A 204 17.06 5.57 -14.94
C LYS A 204 16.66 6.96 -15.38
N GLU A 205 16.39 7.13 -16.66
CA GLU A 205 15.92 8.40 -17.20
C GLU A 205 14.53 8.73 -16.66
N SER A 206 14.22 10.01 -16.53
CA SER A 206 12.95 10.43 -15.95
C SER A 206 11.76 10.08 -16.83
N GLU A 207 11.94 10.10 -18.13
CA GLU A 207 10.95 9.66 -19.11
C GLU A 207 10.59 8.18 -18.91
N ASP A 208 11.59 7.30 -18.68
CA ASP A 208 11.38 5.87 -18.45
C ASP A 208 10.59 5.61 -17.16
N VAL A 209 10.79 6.46 -16.13
CA VAL A 209 10.01 6.38 -14.91
C VAL A 209 8.54 6.70 -15.19
N GLY A 210 8.27 7.70 -16.01
CA GLY A 210 6.91 8.02 -16.47
C GLY A 210 6.28 6.88 -17.27
N GLU A 211 7.02 6.31 -18.22
CA GLU A 211 6.56 5.17 -19.02
C GLU A 211 6.24 3.95 -18.16
N GLU A 212 7.06 3.63 -17.15
CA GLU A 212 6.84 2.49 -16.27
C GLU A 212 5.53 2.65 -15.48
N ALA A 213 5.27 3.82 -14.91
CA ALA A 213 4.02 4.09 -14.21
C ALA A 213 2.80 3.97 -15.14
N ALA A 214 2.93 4.45 -16.37
CA ALA A 214 1.87 4.34 -17.38
C ALA A 214 1.63 2.88 -17.80
N LYS A 215 2.69 2.08 -17.95
CA LYS A 215 2.59 0.64 -18.24
C LYS A 215 1.90 -0.11 -17.12
N GLU A 216 2.23 0.21 -15.86
CA GLU A 216 1.55 -0.38 -14.68
C GLU A 216 0.06 -0.01 -14.69
N LEU A 217 -0.28 1.27 -14.90
CA LEU A 217 -1.68 1.71 -14.99
C LEU A 217 -2.42 1.00 -16.12
N ALA A 218 -1.85 0.96 -17.34
CA ALA A 218 -2.45 0.29 -18.48
C ALA A 218 -2.68 -1.20 -18.23
N ALA A 219 -1.72 -1.89 -17.62
CA ALA A 219 -1.84 -3.30 -17.24
C ALA A 219 -2.97 -3.52 -16.22
N ASN A 220 -3.09 -2.64 -15.21
CA ASN A 220 -4.18 -2.69 -14.24
C ASN A 220 -5.55 -2.44 -14.90
N LEU A 221 -5.63 -1.53 -15.85
CA LEU A 221 -6.85 -1.27 -16.61
C LEU A 221 -7.24 -2.44 -17.53
N GLN A 222 -6.27 -3.10 -18.19
CA GLN A 222 -6.54 -4.25 -19.05
C GLN A 222 -7.19 -5.43 -18.32
N HIS A 223 -6.96 -5.59 -17.02
CA HIS A 223 -7.61 -6.63 -16.22
C HIS A 223 -9.12 -6.46 -16.06
N GLY A 224 -9.64 -5.25 -16.29
CA GLY A 224 -11.06 -4.96 -16.11
C GLY A 224 -11.54 -5.06 -14.66
N GLY A 225 -10.63 -5.12 -13.68
CA GLY A 225 -10.93 -5.06 -12.25
C GLY A 225 -11.41 -3.67 -11.82
N CYS A 226 -12.10 -3.61 -10.68
CA CYS A 226 -12.56 -2.35 -10.08
C CYS A 226 -11.54 -1.73 -9.12
N VAL A 227 -10.47 -2.45 -8.80
CA VAL A 227 -9.37 -2.03 -7.93
C VAL A 227 -8.05 -2.53 -8.51
N ASP A 228 -6.97 -1.82 -8.24
CA ASP A 228 -5.60 -2.21 -8.57
C ASP A 228 -4.99 -3.19 -7.54
N GLU A 229 -3.75 -3.60 -7.77
CA GLU A 229 -3.05 -4.59 -6.93
C GLU A 229 -2.88 -4.10 -5.48
N TYR A 230 -2.51 -2.83 -5.27
CA TYR A 230 -2.27 -2.27 -3.93
C TYR A 230 -3.56 -2.16 -3.14
N LEU A 231 -4.63 -1.70 -3.78
CA LEU A 231 -5.93 -1.57 -3.13
C LEU A 231 -6.54 -2.93 -2.80
N GLN A 232 -6.36 -3.92 -3.68
CA GLN A 232 -6.80 -5.29 -3.44
C GLN A 232 -6.20 -5.87 -2.16
N VAL A 233 -4.90 -5.70 -1.96
CA VAL A 233 -4.20 -6.16 -0.75
C VAL A 233 -4.65 -5.39 0.49
N SER A 234 -4.80 -4.08 0.37
CA SER A 234 -5.20 -3.22 1.50
C SER A 234 -6.64 -3.47 1.95
N VAL A 235 -7.53 -3.89 1.05
CA VAL A 235 -8.94 -4.20 1.36
C VAL A 235 -9.12 -5.63 1.87
N ALA A 236 -8.20 -6.54 1.57
CA ALA A 236 -8.30 -7.94 2.00
C ALA A 236 -8.45 -8.13 3.52
N PRO A 237 -7.71 -7.43 4.39
CA PRO A 237 -7.91 -7.49 5.85
C PRO A 237 -9.28 -6.95 6.29
N SER A 238 -9.81 -5.94 5.60
CA SER A 238 -11.12 -5.34 5.92
C SER A 238 -12.27 -6.30 5.69
N LYS A 239 -12.11 -7.30 4.80
CA LYS A 239 -13.12 -8.35 4.58
C LYS A 239 -13.41 -9.18 5.82
N ALA A 240 -12.45 -9.33 6.73
CA ALA A 240 -12.64 -10.02 8.01
C ALA A 240 -13.53 -9.23 8.99
N SER A 241 -13.57 -7.90 8.83
CA SER A 241 -14.37 -6.99 9.67
C SER A 241 -15.72 -6.60 9.05
N ILE A 242 -16.04 -7.13 7.85
CA ILE A 242 -17.27 -6.83 7.13
C ILE A 242 -18.35 -7.84 7.50
N ALA A 243 -19.51 -7.36 7.94
CA ALA A 243 -20.63 -8.21 8.38
C ALA A 243 -21.29 -9.05 7.28
N ARG A 244 -20.99 -8.78 6.01
CA ARG A 244 -21.58 -9.47 4.84
C ARG A 244 -20.51 -9.74 3.78
N LEU A 245 -20.76 -10.74 2.93
CA LEU A 245 -19.92 -11.08 1.78
C LEU A 245 -19.68 -9.86 0.87
N THR A 246 -18.42 -9.51 0.74
CA THR A 246 -17.97 -8.47 -0.20
C THR A 246 -17.81 -9.08 -1.58
N ARG A 247 -18.43 -8.46 -2.58
CA ARG A 247 -18.25 -8.83 -3.99
C ARG A 247 -17.48 -7.71 -4.70
N CYS A 248 -16.25 -8.01 -5.07
CA CYS A 248 -15.41 -7.08 -5.84
C CYS A 248 -14.79 -7.83 -7.02
N ARG A 249 -14.85 -7.22 -8.21
CA ARG A 249 -14.16 -7.77 -9.38
C ARG A 249 -12.68 -7.41 -9.28
N THR A 250 -11.88 -8.38 -8.87
CA THR A 250 -10.44 -8.26 -8.71
C THR A 250 -9.72 -9.31 -9.57
N LYS A 251 -8.43 -9.12 -9.78
CA LYS A 251 -7.54 -10.17 -10.27
C LYS A 251 -7.62 -11.40 -9.36
N SER A 252 -7.46 -12.57 -9.89
CA SER A 252 -7.36 -13.77 -9.05
C SER A 252 -6.19 -13.62 -8.08
N PHE A 253 -6.49 -13.64 -6.79
CA PHE A 253 -5.52 -13.50 -5.70
C PHE A 253 -4.34 -14.48 -5.83
N TYR A 254 -4.59 -15.66 -6.35
CA TYR A 254 -3.58 -16.72 -6.51
C TYR A 254 -2.55 -16.44 -7.62
N SER A 255 -2.91 -15.75 -8.69
CA SER A 255 -1.97 -15.43 -9.77
C SER A 255 -0.96 -14.35 -9.37
N TRP A 256 -1.31 -13.54 -8.37
CA TRP A 256 -0.47 -12.47 -7.86
C TRP A 256 0.51 -12.95 -6.78
N LEU A 257 0.06 -13.84 -5.88
CA LEU A 257 0.92 -14.50 -4.87
C LEU A 257 2.11 -15.25 -5.49
N SER A 258 1.98 -15.73 -6.72
CA SER A 258 3.04 -16.45 -7.42
C SER A 258 4.09 -15.56 -8.08
N ARG A 259 3.85 -14.26 -8.20
CA ARG A 259 4.73 -13.33 -8.95
C ARG A 259 5.48 -12.30 -8.10
N LYS A 260 5.00 -11.99 -6.89
CA LYS A 260 5.67 -11.05 -5.97
C LYS A 260 5.63 -11.63 -4.57
N GLU A 261 6.79 -11.72 -3.94
CA GLU A 261 6.90 -12.09 -2.52
C GLU A 261 6.16 -11.04 -1.67
N LEU A 262 4.99 -11.42 -1.15
CA LEU A 262 4.28 -10.59 -0.18
C LEU A 262 5.06 -10.54 1.12
N PRO A 263 5.22 -9.36 1.75
CA PRO A 263 5.59 -9.31 3.15
C PRO A 263 4.54 -10.08 3.96
N LEU A 264 4.98 -11.01 4.78
CA LEU A 264 4.16 -11.93 5.61
C LEU A 264 3.11 -11.24 6.50
N CYS A 265 3.18 -9.92 6.68
CA CYS A 265 2.26 -9.12 7.50
C CYS A 265 0.80 -9.13 7.06
N VAL A 266 0.49 -9.46 5.82
CA VAL A 266 -0.89 -9.41 5.30
C VAL A 266 -1.72 -10.62 5.72
N LEU A 267 -1.08 -11.70 6.18
CA LEU A 267 -1.76 -12.94 6.58
C LEU A 267 -2.07 -13.04 8.09
N ALA A 268 -1.64 -12.09 8.91
CA ALA A 268 -2.07 -12.00 10.29
C ALA A 268 -3.55 -11.57 10.34
N GLN A 269 -4.45 -12.51 10.17
CA GLN A 269 -5.88 -12.33 10.35
C GLN A 269 -6.16 -11.99 11.82
N CYS A 270 -6.31 -10.71 12.13
CA CYS A 270 -6.85 -10.29 13.40
C CYS A 270 -8.34 -10.68 13.47
N HIS A 271 -8.64 -11.86 13.98
CA HIS A 271 -9.99 -12.22 14.39
C HIS A 271 -10.34 -11.46 15.68
N CYS A 272 -10.81 -10.23 15.54
CA CYS A 272 -11.32 -9.45 16.64
C CYS A 272 -12.73 -9.93 17.01
N THR A 273 -12.85 -10.94 17.86
CA THR A 273 -14.10 -11.23 18.56
C THR A 273 -14.17 -10.37 19.83
N PRO A 274 -15.26 -9.61 20.07
CA PRO A 274 -15.39 -8.82 21.27
C PRO A 274 -15.30 -9.71 22.52
N GLY A 275 -14.36 -9.41 23.42
CA GLY A 275 -14.32 -9.98 24.77
C GLY A 275 -13.46 -11.24 24.99
N LYS A 276 -12.76 -11.76 24.00
CA LYS A 276 -11.81 -12.85 24.20
C LYS A 276 -10.36 -12.41 24.00
N MET A 277 -9.50 -12.76 24.96
CA MET A 277 -8.06 -12.69 24.83
C MET A 277 -7.62 -13.62 23.68
N PHE A 278 -6.83 -13.11 22.75
CA PHE A 278 -6.36 -13.92 21.62
C PHE A 278 -5.49 -15.06 22.11
N PRO A 279 -5.67 -16.29 21.60
CA PRO A 279 -4.68 -17.31 21.79
C PRO A 279 -3.37 -16.91 21.06
N PRO A 280 -2.21 -17.30 21.58
CA PRO A 280 -0.96 -17.13 20.84
C PRO A 280 -1.09 -17.83 19.49
N PHE A 281 -0.63 -17.19 18.43
CA PHE A 281 -0.60 -17.81 17.11
C PHE A 281 0.84 -17.81 16.57
N THR A 282 1.17 -18.89 15.92
CA THR A 282 2.46 -19.06 15.24
C THR A 282 2.25 -18.75 13.77
N VAL A 283 3.04 -17.83 13.24
CA VAL A 283 3.06 -17.56 11.79
C VAL A 283 4.04 -18.56 11.17
N GLN A 284 3.49 -19.58 10.54
CA GLN A 284 4.26 -20.52 9.73
C GLN A 284 4.57 -19.91 8.36
N SER A 285 5.68 -20.30 7.76
CA SER A 285 6.04 -19.81 6.43
C SER A 285 4.96 -20.22 5.41
N ALA A 286 4.80 -19.43 4.37
CA ALA A 286 3.82 -19.74 3.32
C ALA A 286 3.99 -21.14 2.70
N HIS A 287 5.16 -21.74 2.85
CA HIS A 287 5.47 -23.08 2.40
C HIS A 287 4.74 -24.17 3.20
N ASP A 288 4.55 -23.97 4.51
CA ASP A 288 3.93 -24.97 5.40
C ASP A 288 2.40 -24.96 5.32
N VAL A 289 1.81 -23.79 5.06
CA VAL A 289 0.36 -23.63 4.89
C VAL A 289 -0.15 -24.34 3.61
N PHE A 290 0.72 -24.53 2.62
CA PHE A 290 0.39 -25.23 1.38
C PHE A 290 0.50 -26.74 1.47
N SER A 291 1.27 -27.29 2.42
CA SER A 291 1.48 -28.74 2.56
C SER A 291 0.35 -29.44 3.31
N GLU A 292 -0.43 -28.76 4.14
CA GLU A 292 -1.47 -29.38 4.97
C GLU A 292 -2.86 -29.47 4.31
N ARG A 293 -3.10 -28.83 3.17
CA ARG A 293 -4.33 -29.09 2.41
C ARG A 293 -4.09 -30.10 1.30
N GLN A 294 -4.23 -31.37 1.66
CA GLN A 294 -4.39 -32.47 0.70
C GLN A 294 -5.62 -32.24 -0.18
N PHE A 295 -5.42 -31.68 -1.35
CA PHE A 295 -6.28 -31.91 -2.51
C PHE A 295 -5.40 -32.48 -3.62
N GLY A 296 -5.78 -33.70 -4.03
CA GLY A 296 -5.04 -34.50 -4.98
C GLY A 296 -4.75 -33.80 -6.30
N TRP A 297 -3.47 -33.55 -6.52
CA TRP A 297 -2.90 -33.31 -7.83
C TRP A 297 -1.75 -34.30 -7.99
N GLN A 298 -2.04 -35.37 -8.70
CA GLN A 298 -1.00 -36.22 -9.25
C GLN A 298 -0.36 -35.51 -10.44
N SER A 299 0.97 -35.61 -10.48
CA SER A 299 1.86 -35.31 -11.60
C SER A 299 2.02 -33.86 -12.05
N CYS A 300 3.07 -33.22 -11.52
CA CYS A 300 3.99 -32.42 -12.33
C CYS A 300 5.40 -32.44 -11.68
N SER A 301 6.36 -32.72 -12.50
CA SER A 301 7.76 -33.12 -12.26
C SER A 301 8.66 -32.11 -11.55
N PRO A 302 9.86 -32.56 -11.11
CA PRO A 302 10.71 -31.87 -10.12
C PRO A 302 11.65 -30.88 -10.79
N MET A 303 11.34 -29.59 -10.74
CA MET A 303 12.27 -28.52 -11.04
C MET A 303 11.98 -27.27 -10.20
N LEU A 304 12.14 -27.37 -8.89
CA LEU A 304 12.17 -26.20 -8.00
C LEU A 304 13.07 -26.47 -6.79
N ASN A 305 14.33 -26.72 -7.10
CA ASN A 305 15.40 -26.70 -6.11
C ASN A 305 16.39 -25.59 -6.47
N SER A 306 15.99 -24.33 -6.29
CA SER A 306 16.88 -23.19 -6.39
C SER A 306 16.60 -22.21 -5.24
N ARG A 307 17.40 -22.36 -4.18
CA ARG A 307 17.91 -21.36 -3.23
C ARG A 307 17.16 -20.04 -3.15
N PHE A 308 16.20 -19.93 -2.24
CA PHE A 308 15.73 -18.64 -1.75
C PHE A 308 16.81 -18.05 -0.80
N LYS A 309 17.49 -17.02 -1.28
CA LYS A 309 18.25 -16.11 -0.43
C LYS A 309 17.32 -14.97 0.00
N THR A 310 16.68 -15.10 1.15
CA THR A 310 16.02 -13.98 1.83
C THR A 310 17.07 -12.96 2.22
N THR A 311 16.95 -11.74 1.73
CA THR A 311 17.92 -10.69 1.99
C THR A 311 17.81 -10.20 3.45
N GLN A 312 18.94 -9.79 4.03
CA GLN A 312 19.03 -9.27 5.42
C GLN A 312 18.10 -8.06 5.68
N MET A 313 17.62 -7.43 4.61
CA MET A 313 16.70 -6.28 4.62
C MET A 313 15.26 -6.67 4.98
N GLU A 314 14.77 -7.82 4.52
CA GLU A 314 13.42 -8.33 4.83
C GLU A 314 13.27 -8.74 6.30
N GLN A 315 14.33 -9.30 6.88
CA GLN A 315 14.33 -9.68 8.31
C GLN A 315 14.31 -8.46 9.25
N ARG A 316 14.93 -7.34 8.86
CA ARG A 316 14.87 -6.10 9.62
C ARG A 316 13.50 -5.43 9.53
N GLN A 317 12.81 -5.52 8.41
CA GLN A 317 11.45 -4.97 8.26
C GLN A 317 10.42 -5.70 9.14
N LEU A 318 10.52 -7.01 9.27
CA LEU A 318 9.66 -7.80 10.16
C LEU A 318 9.89 -7.49 11.64
N LEU A 319 11.14 -7.28 12.05
CA LEU A 319 11.47 -6.91 13.43
C LEU A 319 10.97 -5.52 13.80
N VAL A 320 11.03 -4.59 12.87
CA VAL A 320 10.57 -3.20 13.04
C VAL A 320 9.06 -3.09 13.15
N MET A 321 8.31 -3.94 12.47
CA MET A 321 6.84 -3.94 12.54
C MET A 321 6.28 -4.37 13.90
N GLY A 322 6.99 -5.20 14.67
CA GLY A 322 6.56 -5.68 15.99
C GLY A 322 6.95 -4.80 17.17
N LEU A 323 7.97 -3.96 17.03
CA LEU A 323 8.62 -3.24 18.14
C LEU A 323 8.45 -1.71 18.11
N ALA A 324 7.88 -1.14 17.05
CA ALA A 324 7.99 0.30 16.77
C ALA A 324 6.82 1.16 17.24
N ILE A 325 5.81 0.63 17.91
CA ILE A 325 4.69 1.45 18.43
C ILE A 325 4.86 1.57 19.94
N GLN A 326 5.60 2.58 20.39
CA GLN A 326 5.62 2.99 21.79
C GLN A 326 4.69 4.19 22.01
N PRO A 327 3.86 4.21 23.05
CA PRO A 327 3.13 5.40 23.45
C PRO A 327 4.12 6.44 23.98
N LEU A 328 3.91 7.70 23.60
CA LEU A 328 4.62 8.85 24.18
C LEU A 328 4.12 9.13 25.58
#